data_393c9f9bd735530505b74d58cf6c2ac5
#
_entry.id   393c9f9bd735530505b74d58cf6c2ac5
#
_cell.length_a   1.000
_cell.length_b   1.000
_cell.length_c   1.000
_cell.angle_alpha   90.00
_cell.angle_beta   90.00
_cell.angle_gamma   90.00
#
_symmetry.space_group_name_H-M   'P 1'
#
loop_
_entity.id
_entity.type
_entity.pdbx_description
1 polymer ?
#
loop_
_entity_poly.entity_id
_entity_poly.type
_entity_poly.pdbx_seq_one_letter_code
_entity_poly.pdbx_strand_id
1 'polypeptide(L)'
;MSKDLFINFIKSFIKLNRFYCRQLEKNFPNFFGDPDNYNEDIKKLIDSYIKDNLPRSILEAGGVNRPILKKSNDYIYFGLDIDDQPSCHNIYDTFLFQSIEKPLDQKFDLIISKTLLEHVPDNTKSLKVIYDALQNNGMMMHYIPCKYHFYSMILRMIGPKLQKFLIHYLRPETESVTGYPVFFNKCSSHSMENLCNNIGFRKVEIKTYYRATDYFSFFVPVFMIIAIFENLFKFFDLKVFASGIILVAKK
;
A
#
# COMPACT_ATOMS: atom_id res chain seq x y z
N MET A 1 24.47 -25.43 20.52
CA MET A 1 24.58 -24.02 20.04
C MET A 1 23.63 -23.19 20.89
N SER A 2 24.09 -22.16 21.58
CA SER A 2 23.19 -21.33 22.39
C SER A 2 22.16 -20.65 21.51
N LYS A 3 20.95 -20.38 22.01
CA LYS A 3 19.85 -19.72 21.29
C LYS A 3 20.32 -18.38 20.70
N ASP A 4 21.14 -17.66 21.43
CA ASP A 4 21.67 -16.35 20.99
C ASP A 4 22.66 -16.47 19.84
N LEU A 5 23.50 -17.52 19.83
CA LEU A 5 24.42 -17.77 18.72
C LEU A 5 23.68 -18.07 17.42
N PHE A 6 22.59 -18.84 17.51
CA PHE A 6 21.75 -19.17 16.37
C PHE A 6 21.03 -17.93 15.82
N ILE A 7 20.46 -17.09 16.69
CA ILE A 7 19.81 -15.83 16.30
C ILE A 7 20.80 -14.89 15.60
N ASN A 8 22.00 -14.73 16.17
CA ASN A 8 23.05 -13.88 15.59
C ASN A 8 23.52 -14.39 14.23
N PHE A 9 23.61 -15.71 14.06
CA PHE A 9 23.91 -16.33 12.76
C PHE A 9 22.83 -16.00 11.72
N ILE A 10 21.54 -16.15 12.05
CA ILE A 10 20.43 -15.82 11.13
C ILE A 10 20.47 -14.34 10.74
N LYS A 11 20.64 -13.42 11.70
CA LYS A 11 20.73 -11.98 11.44
C LYS A 11 21.90 -11.64 10.51
N SER A 12 23.06 -12.26 10.75
CA SER A 12 24.25 -12.06 9.91
C SER A 12 24.05 -12.61 8.51
N PHE A 13 23.44 -13.78 8.37
CA PHE A 13 23.08 -14.39 7.10
C PHE A 13 22.13 -13.51 6.28
N ILE A 14 21.06 -13.00 6.89
CA ILE A 14 20.11 -12.10 6.24
C ILE A 14 20.80 -10.80 5.81
N LYS A 15 21.63 -10.21 6.67
CA LYS A 15 22.38 -8.98 6.37
C LYS A 15 23.30 -9.17 5.16
N LEU A 16 24.00 -10.29 5.08
CA LEU A 16 24.87 -10.63 3.96
C LEU A 16 24.10 -10.81 2.65
N ASN A 17 22.98 -11.55 2.68
CA ASN A 17 22.14 -11.72 1.49
C ASN A 17 21.59 -10.38 1.01
N ARG A 18 21.08 -9.52 1.89
CA ARG A 18 20.63 -8.17 1.54
C ARG A 18 21.71 -7.31 0.93
N PHE A 19 22.95 -7.44 1.42
CA PHE A 19 24.07 -6.75 0.80
C PHE A 19 24.26 -7.19 -0.66
N TYR A 20 24.26 -8.49 -0.94
CA TYR A 20 24.39 -8.98 -2.30
C TYR A 20 23.20 -8.63 -3.20
N CYS A 21 21.97 -8.68 -2.68
CA CYS A 21 20.78 -8.22 -3.43
C CYS A 21 20.93 -6.75 -3.85
N ARG A 22 21.36 -5.86 -2.94
CA ARG A 22 21.63 -4.45 -3.27
C ARG A 22 22.74 -4.28 -4.30
N GLN A 23 23.77 -5.13 -4.30
CA GLN A 23 24.79 -5.10 -5.34
C GLN A 23 24.22 -5.50 -6.71
N LEU A 24 23.31 -6.49 -6.74
CA LEU A 24 22.60 -6.89 -7.96
C LEU A 24 21.72 -5.74 -8.48
N GLU A 25 20.96 -5.08 -7.61
CA GLU A 25 20.14 -3.91 -7.97
C GLU A 25 20.99 -2.76 -8.52
N LYS A 26 22.13 -2.49 -7.90
CA LYS A 26 23.07 -1.43 -8.33
C LYS A 26 23.74 -1.74 -9.66
N ASN A 27 24.18 -2.99 -9.86
CA ASN A 27 24.93 -3.38 -11.06
C ASN A 27 24.02 -3.68 -12.25
N PHE A 28 22.77 -4.09 -12.00
CA PHE A 28 21.77 -4.44 -13.01
C PHE A 28 20.42 -3.77 -12.71
N PRO A 29 20.36 -2.42 -12.68
CA PRO A 29 19.19 -1.67 -12.24
C PRO A 29 17.95 -1.95 -13.09
N ASN A 30 18.11 -2.18 -14.39
CA ASN A 30 17.00 -2.49 -15.30
C ASN A 30 16.36 -3.86 -15.03
N PHE A 31 17.10 -4.78 -14.41
CA PHE A 31 16.62 -6.13 -14.16
C PHE A 31 16.22 -6.37 -12.71
N PHE A 32 17.00 -5.88 -11.74
CA PHE A 32 16.77 -6.08 -10.31
C PHE A 32 16.27 -4.83 -9.59
N GLY A 33 16.50 -3.65 -10.14
CA GLY A 33 16.05 -2.39 -9.54
C GLY A 33 14.54 -2.20 -9.67
N ASP A 34 14.01 -1.24 -8.93
CA ASP A 34 12.61 -0.80 -9.01
C ASP A 34 12.54 0.59 -9.63
N PRO A 35 12.43 0.68 -10.97
CA PRO A 35 12.32 1.97 -11.64
C PRO A 35 10.96 2.65 -11.41
N ASP A 36 9.95 1.88 -11.01
CA ASP A 36 8.58 2.35 -10.81
C ASP A 36 8.27 2.45 -9.31
N ASN A 37 8.72 3.53 -8.68
CA ASN A 37 8.51 3.75 -7.25
C ASN A 37 7.08 4.25 -6.98
N TYR A 38 6.19 3.35 -6.57
CA TYR A 38 4.79 3.68 -6.26
C TYR A 38 4.64 4.76 -5.17
N ASN A 39 5.58 4.85 -4.21
CA ASN A 39 5.52 5.88 -3.17
C ASN A 39 5.75 7.28 -3.74
N GLU A 40 6.68 7.41 -4.69
CA GLU A 40 6.90 8.67 -5.39
C GLU A 40 5.76 9.00 -6.33
N ASP A 41 5.25 8.01 -7.04
CA ASP A 41 4.19 8.19 -8.03
C ASP A 41 2.88 8.63 -7.38
N ILE A 42 2.44 7.95 -6.31
CA ILE A 42 1.21 8.35 -5.61
C ILE A 42 1.36 9.76 -5.02
N LYS A 43 2.53 10.08 -4.46
CA LYS A 43 2.81 11.41 -3.93
C LYS A 43 2.77 12.47 -5.02
N LYS A 44 3.43 12.25 -6.16
CA LYS A 44 3.40 13.17 -7.31
C LYS A 44 1.98 13.40 -7.82
N LEU A 45 1.16 12.34 -7.90
CA LEU A 45 -0.25 12.45 -8.31
C LEU A 45 -1.06 13.31 -7.34
N ILE A 46 -0.90 13.09 -6.03
CA ILE A 46 -1.59 13.86 -5.00
C ILE A 46 -1.12 15.32 -5.01
N ASP A 47 0.19 15.57 -5.05
CA ASP A 47 0.76 16.92 -5.08
C ASP A 47 0.30 17.71 -6.33
N SER A 48 0.27 17.04 -7.52
CA SER A 48 -0.26 17.64 -8.73
C SER A 48 -1.75 17.98 -8.60
N TYR A 49 -2.55 17.05 -8.08
CA TYR A 49 -3.98 17.29 -7.87
C TYR A 49 -4.24 18.48 -6.92
N ILE A 50 -3.51 18.55 -5.81
CA ILE A 50 -3.63 19.67 -4.84
C ILE A 50 -3.30 21.00 -5.52
N LYS A 51 -2.20 21.04 -6.29
CA LYS A 51 -1.78 22.24 -7.01
C LYS A 51 -2.80 22.71 -8.04
N ASP A 52 -3.39 21.76 -8.79
CA ASP A 52 -4.23 22.07 -9.93
C ASP A 52 -5.70 22.33 -9.54
N ASN A 53 -6.18 21.73 -8.44
CA ASN A 53 -7.60 21.77 -8.04
C ASN A 53 -7.87 22.53 -6.74
N LEU A 54 -6.84 22.85 -5.94
CA LEU A 54 -6.92 23.57 -4.68
C LEU A 54 -8.04 22.99 -3.75
N PRO A 55 -7.96 21.70 -3.39
CA PRO A 55 -9.00 21.06 -2.58
C PRO A 55 -9.10 21.73 -1.21
N ARG A 56 -10.32 21.90 -0.69
CA ARG A 56 -10.55 22.47 0.66
C ARG A 56 -10.50 21.42 1.76
N SER A 57 -10.78 20.17 1.41
CA SER A 57 -10.87 19.06 2.35
C SER A 57 -10.25 17.79 1.79
N ILE A 58 -9.33 17.21 2.54
CA ILE A 58 -8.63 15.97 2.18
C ILE A 58 -8.81 14.96 3.31
N LEU A 59 -9.27 13.75 3.00
CA LEU A 59 -9.31 12.62 3.91
C LEU A 59 -8.21 11.64 3.58
N GLU A 60 -7.34 11.34 4.55
CA GLU A 60 -6.46 10.20 4.49
C GLU A 60 -6.99 9.07 5.37
N ALA A 61 -7.28 7.93 4.77
CA ALA A 61 -7.70 6.73 5.49
C ALA A 61 -6.52 5.75 5.65
N GLY A 62 -6.32 5.23 6.87
CA GLY A 62 -5.27 4.26 7.17
C GLY A 62 -3.88 4.86 7.41
N GLY A 63 -3.75 6.17 7.52
CA GLY A 63 -2.45 6.84 7.69
C GLY A 63 -1.88 6.73 9.10
N VAL A 64 -2.74 6.73 10.10
CA VAL A 64 -2.41 6.75 11.54
C VAL A 64 -1.26 7.72 11.83
N ASN A 65 -0.08 7.21 12.19
CA ASN A 65 1.13 8.01 12.50
C ASN A 65 2.12 8.11 11.31
N ARG A 66 1.73 7.68 10.10
CA ARG A 66 2.56 7.70 8.87
C ARG A 66 1.82 8.35 7.71
N PRO A 67 1.45 9.63 7.85
CA PRO A 67 0.65 10.31 6.84
C PRO A 67 1.40 10.47 5.52
N ILE A 68 0.67 10.47 4.42
CA ILE A 68 1.21 10.77 3.08
C ILE A 68 1.48 12.27 2.96
N LEU A 69 0.59 13.08 3.53
CA LEU A 69 0.66 14.55 3.50
C LEU A 69 1.04 15.12 4.86
N LYS A 70 1.31 16.41 4.87
CA LYS A 70 1.47 17.22 6.09
C LYS A 70 0.31 18.22 6.17
N LYS A 71 -0.02 18.67 7.39
CA LYS A 71 -0.93 19.80 7.57
C LYS A 71 -0.49 21.01 6.76
N SER A 72 -1.46 21.70 6.17
CA SER A 72 -1.27 22.93 5.42
C SER A 72 -2.42 23.90 5.75
N ASN A 73 -2.18 25.20 5.55
CA ASN A 73 -3.26 26.19 5.62
C ASN A 73 -4.14 26.20 4.37
N ASP A 74 -3.76 25.45 3.32
CA ASP A 74 -4.47 25.44 2.04
C ASP A 74 -5.68 24.50 2.05
N TYR A 75 -5.71 23.52 2.96
CA TYR A 75 -6.79 22.54 3.09
C TYR A 75 -6.97 22.05 4.53
N ILE A 76 -8.15 21.56 4.86
CA ILE A 76 -8.41 20.85 6.12
C ILE A 76 -8.04 19.38 5.92
N TYR A 77 -7.16 18.88 6.76
CA TYR A 77 -6.62 17.51 6.64
C TYR A 77 -7.27 16.59 7.68
N PHE A 78 -8.05 15.64 7.20
CA PHE A 78 -8.73 14.63 8.01
C PHE A 78 -7.97 13.32 7.98
N GLY A 79 -7.83 12.68 9.15
CA GLY A 79 -7.40 11.30 9.28
C GLY A 79 -8.57 10.39 9.61
N LEU A 80 -8.53 9.13 9.14
CA LEU A 80 -9.49 8.10 9.50
C LEU A 80 -8.79 6.77 9.71
N ASP A 81 -9.00 6.15 10.86
CA ASP A 81 -8.53 4.79 11.14
C ASP A 81 -9.35 4.13 12.26
N ILE A 82 -9.21 2.80 12.40
CA ILE A 82 -9.72 2.00 13.51
C ILE A 82 -8.73 1.92 14.68
N ASP A 83 -7.55 2.53 14.53
CA ASP A 83 -6.51 2.64 15.55
C ASP A 83 -6.31 4.11 15.92
N ASP A 84 -6.76 4.49 17.12
CA ASP A 84 -6.63 5.85 17.62
C ASP A 84 -5.35 5.97 18.46
N GLN A 85 -4.34 6.59 17.87
CA GLN A 85 -3.08 6.90 18.55
C GLN A 85 -3.01 8.39 18.92
N PRO A 86 -2.43 8.75 20.08
CA PRO A 86 -2.32 10.16 20.49
C PRO A 86 -1.66 11.07 19.46
N SER A 87 -0.73 10.52 18.65
CA SER A 87 -0.07 11.28 17.57
C SER A 87 -1.03 11.72 16.46
N CYS A 88 -2.14 11.01 16.23
CA CYS A 88 -3.11 11.34 15.18
C CYS A 88 -3.69 12.74 15.35
N HIS A 89 -3.98 13.16 16.57
CA HIS A 89 -4.55 14.48 16.88
C HIS A 89 -3.56 15.63 16.59
N ASN A 90 -2.26 15.36 16.53
CA ASN A 90 -1.25 16.34 16.12
C ASN A 90 -1.01 16.35 14.61
N ILE A 91 -1.17 15.20 13.96
CA ILE A 91 -0.92 15.00 12.53
C ILE A 91 -2.07 15.54 11.69
N TYR A 92 -3.31 15.30 12.10
CA TYR A 92 -4.54 15.69 11.38
C TYR A 92 -5.21 16.88 12.05
N ASP A 93 -5.94 17.69 11.29
CA ASP A 93 -6.78 18.74 11.84
C ASP A 93 -8.00 18.15 12.56
N THR A 94 -8.52 17.05 12.00
CA THR A 94 -9.58 16.24 12.59
C THR A 94 -9.27 14.76 12.37
N PHE A 95 -9.41 13.94 13.41
CA PHE A 95 -9.22 12.50 13.32
C PHE A 95 -10.56 11.78 13.58
N LEU A 96 -10.93 10.90 12.65
CA LEU A 96 -12.14 10.10 12.70
C LEU A 96 -11.81 8.68 13.13
N PHE A 97 -12.14 8.32 14.36
CA PHE A 97 -11.92 6.96 14.89
C PHE A 97 -13.07 6.05 14.47
N GLN A 98 -12.97 5.49 13.26
CA GLN A 98 -13.95 4.52 12.75
C GLN A 98 -13.42 3.74 11.55
N SER A 99 -14.12 2.66 11.17
CA SER A 99 -13.85 1.91 9.94
C SER A 99 -14.28 2.70 8.70
N ILE A 100 -13.50 2.60 7.62
CA ILE A 100 -13.86 3.14 6.29
C ILE A 100 -15.11 2.48 5.69
N GLU A 101 -15.60 1.37 6.26
CA GLU A 101 -16.85 0.74 5.87
C GLU A 101 -18.09 1.39 6.50
N LYS A 102 -17.92 2.34 7.40
CA LYS A 102 -19.03 3.10 8.03
C LYS A 102 -19.27 4.41 7.27
N PRO A 103 -20.53 4.83 7.12
CA PRO A 103 -20.86 6.11 6.50
C PRO A 103 -20.09 7.28 7.11
N LEU A 104 -19.74 8.24 6.27
CA LEU A 104 -19.08 9.48 6.64
C LEU A 104 -20.07 10.64 6.45
N ASP A 105 -20.29 11.43 7.49
CA ASP A 105 -21.22 12.56 7.46
C ASP A 105 -20.68 13.74 6.65
N GLN A 106 -19.36 13.79 6.47
CA GLN A 106 -18.66 14.87 5.77
C GLN A 106 -18.38 14.51 4.32
N LYS A 107 -18.18 15.55 3.50
CA LYS A 107 -17.78 15.43 2.10
C LYS A 107 -16.36 15.93 1.91
N PHE A 108 -15.61 15.25 1.00
CA PHE A 108 -14.21 15.53 0.75
C PHE A 108 -13.96 15.78 -0.72
N ASP A 109 -13.04 16.69 -1.02
CA ASP A 109 -12.60 16.94 -2.40
C ASP A 109 -11.64 15.85 -2.86
N LEU A 110 -10.84 15.30 -1.92
CA LEU A 110 -9.88 14.25 -2.17
C LEU A 110 -9.92 13.22 -1.05
N ILE A 111 -9.98 11.92 -1.40
CA ILE A 111 -9.83 10.81 -0.44
C ILE A 111 -8.64 9.98 -0.86
N ILE A 112 -7.67 9.81 0.04
CA ILE A 112 -6.42 9.08 -0.23
C ILE A 112 -6.23 7.93 0.76
N SER A 113 -5.55 6.88 0.33
CA SER A 113 -5.01 5.86 1.23
C SER A 113 -3.80 5.16 0.62
N LYS A 114 -2.98 4.59 1.49
CA LYS A 114 -1.86 3.75 1.09
C LYS A 114 -1.84 2.50 1.97
N THR A 115 -1.90 1.31 1.34
CA THR A 115 -1.87 0.02 2.03
C THR A 115 -2.98 -0.14 3.10
N LEU A 116 -4.20 0.29 2.76
CA LEU A 116 -5.38 0.15 3.62
C LEU A 116 -6.33 -0.93 3.09
N LEU A 117 -6.67 -0.88 1.79
CA LEU A 117 -7.80 -1.64 1.24
C LEU A 117 -7.57 -3.16 1.23
N GLU A 118 -6.33 -3.64 1.32
CA GLU A 118 -6.01 -5.05 1.54
C GLU A 118 -6.42 -5.55 2.93
N HIS A 119 -6.56 -4.64 3.91
CA HIS A 119 -7.00 -4.91 5.28
C HIS A 119 -8.50 -4.75 5.48
N VAL A 120 -9.23 -4.28 4.47
CA VAL A 120 -10.67 -4.07 4.55
C VAL A 120 -11.43 -5.36 4.20
N PRO A 121 -12.32 -5.84 5.08
CA PRO A 121 -13.12 -7.05 4.84
C PRO A 121 -14.03 -6.96 3.61
N ASP A 122 -14.68 -5.81 3.38
CA ASP A 122 -15.58 -5.58 2.26
C ASP A 122 -15.25 -4.28 1.49
N ASN A 123 -14.44 -4.42 0.45
CA ASN A 123 -14.11 -3.29 -0.42
C ASN A 123 -15.28 -2.80 -1.29
N THR A 124 -16.36 -3.57 -1.43
CA THR A 124 -17.57 -3.06 -2.07
C THR A 124 -18.22 -1.98 -1.22
N LYS A 125 -18.32 -2.26 0.08
CA LYS A 125 -18.87 -1.34 1.05
C LYS A 125 -17.99 -0.10 1.23
N SER A 126 -16.67 -0.29 1.39
CA SER A 126 -15.76 0.83 1.59
C SER A 126 -15.70 1.78 0.39
N LEU A 127 -15.61 1.25 -0.85
CA LEU A 127 -15.61 2.11 -2.04
C LEU A 127 -16.97 2.82 -2.26
N LYS A 128 -18.08 2.19 -1.85
CA LYS A 128 -19.39 2.87 -1.84
C LYS A 128 -19.41 4.02 -0.85
N VAL A 129 -18.88 3.82 0.36
CA VAL A 129 -18.75 4.89 1.38
C VAL A 129 -17.85 6.01 0.86
N ILE A 130 -16.70 5.67 0.26
CA ILE A 130 -15.78 6.65 -0.36
C ILE A 130 -16.51 7.45 -1.45
N TYR A 131 -17.23 6.77 -2.35
CA TYR A 131 -18.02 7.45 -3.39
C TYR A 131 -19.05 8.41 -2.79
N ASP A 132 -19.79 7.95 -1.80
CA ASP A 132 -20.81 8.78 -1.15
C ASP A 132 -20.18 9.96 -0.41
N ALA A 133 -19.00 9.80 0.21
CA ALA A 133 -18.27 10.83 0.92
C ALA A 133 -17.52 11.82 0.01
N LEU A 134 -17.33 11.53 -1.27
CA LEU A 134 -16.74 12.50 -2.19
C LEU A 134 -17.71 13.60 -2.57
N GLN A 135 -17.19 14.81 -2.69
CA GLN A 135 -17.87 15.94 -3.34
C GLN A 135 -18.15 15.64 -4.81
N ASN A 136 -19.05 16.39 -5.44
CA ASN A 136 -19.24 16.36 -6.88
C ASN A 136 -17.90 16.76 -7.56
N ASN A 137 -17.42 15.94 -8.49
CA ASN A 137 -16.10 16.06 -9.10
C ASN A 137 -14.91 15.78 -8.15
N GLY A 138 -15.14 15.33 -6.93
CA GLY A 138 -14.09 14.87 -6.03
C GLY A 138 -13.38 13.62 -6.56
N MET A 139 -12.18 13.37 -6.05
CA MET A 139 -11.31 12.30 -6.54
C MET A 139 -10.87 11.38 -5.40
N MET A 140 -10.68 10.13 -5.71
CA MET A 140 -9.98 9.19 -4.82
C MET A 140 -8.67 8.73 -5.44
N MET A 141 -7.65 8.52 -4.60
CA MET A 141 -6.34 7.99 -4.99
C MET A 141 -5.86 6.98 -3.95
N HIS A 142 -5.70 5.74 -4.34
CA HIS A 142 -5.32 4.66 -3.43
C HIS A 142 -4.17 3.83 -4.00
N TYR A 143 -3.15 3.54 -3.18
CA TYR A 143 -2.22 2.46 -3.48
C TYR A 143 -2.67 1.19 -2.76
N ILE A 144 -2.80 0.09 -3.52
CA ILE A 144 -3.37 -1.17 -3.06
C ILE A 144 -2.43 -2.32 -3.47
N PRO A 145 -1.84 -3.07 -2.52
CA PRO A 145 -1.16 -4.32 -2.80
C PRO A 145 -2.12 -5.35 -3.43
N CYS A 146 -1.64 -6.07 -4.44
CA CYS A 146 -2.48 -6.99 -5.22
C CYS A 146 -2.48 -8.40 -4.64
N LYS A 147 -3.65 -9.05 -4.76
CA LYS A 147 -3.99 -10.35 -4.17
C LYS A 147 -3.13 -11.51 -4.68
N TYR A 148 -2.74 -11.50 -5.96
CA TYR A 148 -2.14 -12.65 -6.64
C TYR A 148 -0.63 -12.54 -6.81
N HIS A 149 0.00 -11.49 -6.29
CA HIS A 149 1.45 -11.42 -6.22
C HIS A 149 2.01 -12.44 -5.20
N PHE A 150 3.21 -12.95 -5.44
CA PHE A 150 3.86 -13.95 -4.57
C PHE A 150 3.89 -13.53 -3.09
N TYR A 151 4.26 -12.28 -2.82
CA TYR A 151 4.27 -11.72 -1.48
C TYR A 151 2.89 -11.84 -0.80
N SER A 152 1.82 -11.40 -1.48
CA SER A 152 0.46 -11.43 -0.95
C SER A 152 -0.06 -12.85 -0.76
N MET A 153 0.29 -13.77 -1.65
CA MET A 153 -0.06 -15.18 -1.52
C MET A 153 0.60 -15.80 -0.30
N ILE A 154 1.90 -15.55 -0.09
CA ILE A 154 2.64 -16.03 1.08
C ILE A 154 2.04 -15.47 2.37
N LEU A 155 1.76 -14.16 2.44
CA LEU A 155 1.14 -13.55 3.63
C LEU A 155 -0.18 -14.21 4.00
N ARG A 156 -1.02 -14.51 3.03
CA ARG A 156 -2.31 -15.18 3.24
C ARG A 156 -2.15 -16.63 3.72
N MET A 157 -1.11 -17.33 3.25
CA MET A 157 -0.83 -18.71 3.66
C MET A 157 -0.30 -18.81 5.10
N ILE A 158 0.62 -17.92 5.47
CA ILE A 158 1.27 -17.97 6.79
C ILE A 158 0.41 -17.38 7.91
N GLY A 159 -0.48 -16.47 7.58
CA GLY A 159 -1.35 -15.79 8.54
C GLY A 159 -0.63 -14.81 9.49
N PRO A 160 -1.39 -13.99 10.24
CA PRO A 160 -0.83 -12.85 10.97
C PRO A 160 0.13 -13.22 12.09
N LYS A 161 -0.11 -14.34 12.80
CA LYS A 161 0.75 -14.76 13.92
C LYS A 161 2.15 -15.15 13.47
N LEU A 162 2.25 -16.00 12.42
CA LEU A 162 3.54 -16.43 11.88
C LEU A 162 4.23 -15.27 11.15
N GLN A 163 3.47 -14.42 10.46
CA GLN A 163 3.98 -13.19 9.86
C GLN A 163 4.66 -12.30 10.91
N LYS A 164 4.01 -12.01 12.03
CA LYS A 164 4.58 -11.18 13.11
C LYS A 164 5.86 -11.82 13.68
N PHE A 165 5.89 -13.12 13.85
CA PHE A 165 7.09 -13.83 14.27
C PHE A 165 8.23 -13.71 13.26
N LEU A 166 7.96 -13.93 11.97
CA LEU A 166 8.97 -13.87 10.92
C LEU A 166 9.48 -12.46 10.68
N ILE A 167 8.63 -11.45 10.75
CA ILE A 167 9.02 -10.06 10.48
C ILE A 167 10.01 -9.55 11.51
N HIS A 168 9.92 -10.01 12.76
CA HIS A 168 10.90 -9.70 13.80
C HIS A 168 12.35 -10.03 13.38
N TYR A 169 12.53 -11.10 12.60
CA TYR A 169 13.85 -11.49 12.09
C TYR A 169 14.14 -10.95 10.69
N LEU A 170 13.12 -10.95 9.84
CA LEU A 170 13.28 -10.57 8.44
C LEU A 170 13.27 -9.07 8.22
N ARG A 171 12.41 -8.31 8.92
CA ARG A 171 12.23 -6.85 8.73
C ARG A 171 11.85 -6.16 10.05
N PRO A 172 12.75 -6.13 11.05
CA PRO A 172 12.44 -5.57 12.37
C PRO A 172 11.98 -4.11 12.32
N GLU A 173 12.41 -3.36 11.29
CA GLU A 173 12.01 -1.98 11.06
C GLU A 173 10.51 -1.80 10.73
N THR A 174 9.81 -2.87 10.35
CA THR A 174 8.38 -2.85 10.03
C THR A 174 7.51 -3.54 11.08
N GLU A 175 8.09 -4.02 12.17
CA GLU A 175 7.38 -4.80 13.19
C GLU A 175 6.18 -4.05 13.79
N SER A 176 6.33 -2.75 14.04
CA SER A 176 5.29 -1.89 14.63
C SER A 176 4.06 -1.68 13.75
N VAL A 177 4.17 -1.95 12.45
CA VAL A 177 3.08 -1.77 11.47
C VAL A 177 2.65 -3.08 10.83
N THR A 178 3.10 -4.20 11.37
CA THR A 178 2.81 -5.54 10.85
C THR A 178 1.87 -6.29 11.80
N GLY A 179 1.05 -7.18 11.26
CA GLY A 179 0.18 -8.06 12.03
C GLY A 179 -1.30 -7.70 11.98
N TYR A 180 -1.66 -6.69 11.21
CA TYR A 180 -3.06 -6.47 10.85
C TYR A 180 -3.56 -7.62 9.95
N PRO A 181 -4.79 -8.11 10.14
CA PRO A 181 -5.38 -9.11 9.25
C PRO A 181 -5.42 -8.60 7.81
N VAL A 182 -5.09 -9.47 6.85
CA VAL A 182 -5.16 -9.16 5.43
C VAL A 182 -6.27 -9.98 4.77
N PHE A 183 -7.20 -9.31 4.12
CA PHE A 183 -8.34 -9.95 3.44
C PHE A 183 -8.15 -9.99 1.94
N PHE A 184 -7.47 -9.00 1.36
CA PHE A 184 -7.30 -8.82 -0.08
C PHE A 184 -8.62 -8.94 -0.84
N ASN A 185 -9.72 -8.46 -0.24
CA ASN A 185 -11.04 -8.50 -0.85
C ASN A 185 -11.04 -7.64 -2.12
N LYS A 186 -11.20 -8.29 -3.27
CA LYS A 186 -11.19 -7.63 -4.60
C LYS A 186 -9.90 -6.85 -4.95
N CYS A 187 -8.78 -7.02 -4.22
CA CYS A 187 -7.52 -6.32 -4.46
C CYS A 187 -6.80 -6.88 -5.71
N SER A 188 -7.31 -6.57 -6.88
CA SER A 188 -6.67 -6.78 -8.18
C SER A 188 -7.13 -5.69 -9.15
N SER A 189 -6.32 -5.38 -10.17
CA SER A 189 -6.61 -4.36 -11.18
C SER A 189 -8.04 -4.48 -11.72
N HIS A 190 -8.36 -5.62 -12.31
CA HIS A 190 -9.66 -5.87 -12.94
C HIS A 190 -10.84 -5.79 -11.95
N SER A 191 -10.68 -6.36 -10.73
CA SER A 191 -11.78 -6.33 -9.75
C SER A 191 -12.04 -4.93 -9.21
N MET A 192 -10.99 -4.12 -8.98
CA MET A 192 -11.14 -2.74 -8.52
C MET A 192 -11.73 -1.84 -9.59
N GLU A 193 -11.29 -1.99 -10.84
CA GLU A 193 -11.83 -1.26 -11.99
C GLU A 193 -13.33 -1.51 -12.16
N ASN A 194 -13.73 -2.79 -12.23
CA ASN A 194 -15.13 -3.17 -12.33
C ASN A 194 -15.97 -2.68 -11.17
N LEU A 195 -15.43 -2.75 -9.96
CA LEU A 195 -16.12 -2.27 -8.77
C LEU A 195 -16.36 -0.77 -8.82
N CYS A 196 -15.34 0.02 -9.18
CA CYS A 196 -15.47 1.47 -9.34
C CYS A 196 -16.50 1.83 -10.41
N ASN A 197 -16.45 1.19 -11.57
CA ASN A 197 -17.39 1.42 -12.65
C ASN A 197 -18.84 1.08 -12.22
N ASN A 198 -19.05 -0.04 -11.51
CA ASN A 198 -20.36 -0.45 -11.01
C ASN A 198 -20.94 0.48 -9.94
N ILE A 199 -20.09 1.13 -9.14
CA ILE A 199 -20.50 2.13 -8.14
C ILE A 199 -20.89 3.46 -8.79
N GLY A 200 -20.35 3.75 -9.98
CA GLY A 200 -20.63 4.98 -10.73
C GLY A 200 -19.48 6.00 -10.77
N PHE A 201 -18.27 5.58 -10.40
CA PHE A 201 -17.08 6.42 -10.62
C PHE A 201 -16.85 6.65 -12.11
N ARG A 202 -16.34 7.83 -12.43
CA ARG A 202 -15.93 8.23 -13.77
C ARG A 202 -14.41 8.29 -13.85
N LYS A 203 -13.83 8.17 -15.04
CA LYS A 203 -12.37 8.27 -15.27
C LYS A 203 -11.56 7.39 -14.31
N VAL A 204 -11.89 6.09 -14.29
CA VAL A 204 -11.14 5.11 -13.50
C VAL A 204 -9.82 4.82 -14.19
N GLU A 205 -8.71 5.15 -13.54
CA GLU A 205 -7.35 4.94 -14.03
C GLU A 205 -6.60 4.02 -13.07
N ILE A 206 -5.89 3.03 -13.63
CA ILE A 206 -5.10 2.09 -12.85
C ILE A 206 -3.68 2.03 -13.41
N LYS A 207 -2.71 2.39 -12.59
CA LYS A 207 -1.28 2.12 -12.84
C LYS A 207 -0.86 0.88 -12.08
N THR A 208 -0.27 -0.10 -12.77
CA THR A 208 0.21 -1.37 -12.19
C THR A 208 1.70 -1.31 -11.87
N TYR A 209 2.08 -1.95 -10.76
CA TYR A 209 3.47 -2.13 -10.32
C TYR A 209 3.74 -3.62 -10.21
N TYR A 210 4.94 -4.06 -10.57
CA TYR A 210 5.28 -5.48 -10.60
C TYR A 210 6.35 -5.83 -9.59
N ARG A 211 7.07 -4.84 -9.04
CA ARG A 211 8.22 -5.07 -8.18
C ARG A 211 7.83 -5.15 -6.70
N ALA A 212 8.25 -6.23 -6.04
CA ALA A 212 8.22 -6.40 -4.59
C ALA A 212 9.36 -7.32 -4.12
N THR A 213 10.44 -7.40 -4.92
CA THR A 213 11.62 -8.25 -4.66
C THR A 213 12.29 -7.97 -3.33
N ASP A 214 12.23 -6.74 -2.80
CA ASP A 214 12.84 -6.37 -1.52
C ASP A 214 12.30 -7.19 -0.34
N TYR A 215 11.06 -7.70 -0.42
CA TYR A 215 10.51 -8.65 0.57
C TYR A 215 11.25 -9.98 0.59
N PHE A 216 11.91 -10.34 -0.50
CA PHE A 216 12.63 -11.59 -0.69
C PHE A 216 14.15 -11.44 -0.58
N SER A 217 14.66 -10.25 -0.28
CA SER A 217 16.09 -9.93 -0.19
C SER A 217 16.83 -10.62 0.96
N PHE A 218 16.12 -11.34 1.82
CA PHE A 218 16.71 -12.15 2.88
C PHE A 218 17.48 -13.38 2.36
N PHE A 219 17.25 -13.80 1.10
CA PHE A 219 17.92 -14.93 0.46
C PHE A 219 18.08 -14.70 -1.05
N VAL A 220 19.34 -14.52 -1.51
CA VAL A 220 19.69 -14.15 -2.89
C VAL A 220 19.04 -15.05 -3.96
N PRO A 221 19.05 -16.39 -3.87
CA PRO A 221 18.43 -17.23 -4.90
C PRO A 221 16.94 -16.98 -5.05
N VAL A 222 16.20 -16.81 -3.94
CA VAL A 222 14.76 -16.50 -3.98
C VAL A 222 14.53 -15.12 -4.57
N PHE A 223 15.31 -14.12 -4.17
CA PHE A 223 15.29 -12.78 -4.75
C PHE A 223 15.46 -12.82 -6.28
N MET A 224 16.44 -13.57 -6.79
CA MET A 224 16.68 -13.68 -8.22
C MET A 224 15.51 -14.35 -8.97
N ILE A 225 14.98 -15.45 -8.42
CA ILE A 225 13.84 -16.16 -9.02
C ILE A 225 12.61 -15.24 -9.08
N ILE A 226 12.29 -14.55 -7.99
CA ILE A 226 11.16 -13.61 -7.94
C ILE A 226 11.38 -12.48 -8.95
N ALA A 227 12.59 -11.90 -9.04
CA ALA A 227 12.89 -10.86 -10.01
C ALA A 227 12.69 -11.31 -11.46
N ILE A 228 13.05 -12.57 -11.80
CA ILE A 228 12.80 -13.14 -13.13
C ILE A 228 11.29 -13.14 -13.43
N PHE A 229 10.46 -13.66 -12.50
CA PHE A 229 9.02 -13.71 -12.69
C PHE A 229 8.38 -12.31 -12.77
N GLU A 230 8.80 -11.39 -11.93
CA GLU A 230 8.29 -10.01 -11.95
C GLU A 230 8.62 -9.31 -13.29
N ASN A 231 9.83 -9.53 -13.83
CA ASN A 231 10.18 -9.03 -15.16
C ASN A 231 9.34 -9.69 -16.28
N LEU A 232 9.09 -10.99 -16.21
CA LEU A 232 8.20 -11.67 -17.15
C LEU A 232 6.77 -11.14 -17.07
N PHE A 233 6.24 -10.95 -15.86
CA PHE A 233 4.89 -10.39 -15.65
C PHE A 233 4.78 -8.97 -16.20
N LYS A 234 5.82 -8.13 -15.99
CA LYS A 234 5.89 -6.78 -16.53
C LYS A 234 5.99 -6.79 -18.06
N PHE A 235 6.87 -7.64 -18.62
CA PHE A 235 7.08 -7.75 -20.06
C PHE A 235 5.81 -8.17 -20.82
N PHE A 236 5.05 -9.12 -20.28
CA PHE A 236 3.78 -9.59 -20.86
C PHE A 236 2.55 -8.82 -20.39
N ASP A 237 2.71 -7.75 -19.62
CA ASP A 237 1.62 -6.97 -18.99
C ASP A 237 0.59 -7.85 -18.27
N LEU A 238 1.06 -8.85 -17.51
CA LEU A 238 0.20 -9.77 -16.77
C LEU A 238 -0.32 -9.10 -15.48
N LYS A 239 -1.24 -8.16 -15.62
CA LYS A 239 -1.81 -7.32 -14.54
C LYS A 239 -2.36 -8.11 -13.36
N VAL A 240 -2.75 -9.37 -13.56
CA VAL A 240 -3.22 -10.26 -12.50
C VAL A 240 -2.14 -10.54 -11.44
N PHE A 241 -0.85 -10.56 -11.86
CA PHE A 241 0.29 -10.80 -10.99
C PHE A 241 1.01 -9.51 -10.55
N ALA A 242 0.40 -8.35 -10.76
CA ALA A 242 0.94 -7.10 -10.27
C ALA A 242 1.18 -7.17 -8.75
N SER A 243 2.24 -6.54 -8.27
CA SER A 243 2.56 -6.42 -6.83
C SER A 243 1.62 -5.44 -6.14
N GLY A 244 1.25 -4.39 -6.85
CA GLY A 244 0.33 -3.37 -6.39
C GLY A 244 -0.21 -2.52 -7.53
N ILE A 245 -1.21 -1.72 -7.20
CA ILE A 245 -1.83 -0.76 -8.12
C ILE A 245 -1.98 0.60 -7.47
N ILE A 246 -1.85 1.66 -8.24
CA ILE A 246 -2.44 2.96 -7.91
C ILE A 246 -3.76 3.05 -8.66
N LEU A 247 -4.83 3.22 -7.90
CA LEU A 247 -6.19 3.40 -8.36
C LEU A 247 -6.56 4.87 -8.19
N VAL A 248 -6.93 5.53 -9.28
CA VAL A 248 -7.44 6.89 -9.31
C VAL A 248 -8.84 6.85 -9.92
N ALA A 249 -9.81 7.47 -9.27
CA ALA A 249 -11.14 7.59 -9.84
C ALA A 249 -11.85 8.87 -9.40
N LYS A 250 -12.70 9.41 -10.27
CA LYS A 250 -13.44 10.64 -10.07
C LYS A 250 -14.94 10.34 -9.89
N LYS A 251 -15.60 11.05 -8.97
CA LYS A 251 -17.05 11.02 -8.81
C LYS A 251 -17.78 11.79 -9.88
#